data_adf88e3b037f3931f4c56f422f30c158
#
_entry.id   adf88e3b037f3931f4c56f422f30c158
#
_cell.length_a   1.000
_cell.length_b   1.000
_cell.length_c   1.000
_cell.angle_alpha   90.00
_cell.angle_beta   90.00
_cell.angle_gamma   90.00
#
_symmetry.space_group_name_H-M   'P 1'
#
loop_
_entity.id
_entity.type
_entity.pdbx_description
1 polymer ?
#
loop_
_entity_poly.entity_id
_entity_poly.type
_entity_poly.pdbx_seq_one_letter_code
_entity_poly.pdbx_strand_id
1 'polypeptide(L)'
;TNNGQMVGHRFSVAAPARGHAHYPDIVRLIEGSTIKQAVKARALDIFAILAHAEAKVHGVELDKVNFHEVGNWDSIIDVVFAAHLIERCSDAHWTTGPLPLGEGFVDCDHGRIPLPTPAALEMLKGFPVYRDGIKGERITPTGAAILRHLTPTYGQDTGTMVVSRSGVGFGTREFAEISNVVRLLFSDEAFVGPEADRVGVIRFSVDDQTPEDLAIALDQIRIADGALDVMQMPAFGKKGRMLSRIEVVCQPEYISDIVQTCFQQTSTIGLRWGFESRAVLSREEAIVIHDGERWNAKIATRPDGIKTAKVEADDLAEHSHTRSERDRLRQTIEKEAQTGRDETKIERRDEDD
;
A
#
# COMPACT_ATOMS: atom_id res chain seq x y z
N THR A 1 24.63 -7.50 22.84
CA THR A 1 24.12 -7.12 24.17
C THR A 1 22.97 -8.00 24.57
N ASN A 2 22.83 -8.27 25.86
CA ASN A 2 21.74 -9.06 26.43
C ASN A 2 21.12 -8.19 27.56
N ASN A 3 19.82 -7.94 27.51
CA ASN A 3 19.11 -7.19 28.55
C ASN A 3 18.43 -8.11 29.58
N GLY A 4 18.83 -9.39 29.63
CA GLY A 4 18.24 -10.42 30.50
C GLY A 4 16.99 -11.10 29.91
N GLN A 5 16.40 -10.56 28.84
CA GLN A 5 15.20 -11.10 28.19
C GLN A 5 15.47 -11.57 26.75
N MET A 6 16.33 -10.89 26.02
CA MET A 6 16.68 -11.23 24.66
C MET A 6 18.10 -10.79 24.29
N VAL A 7 18.64 -11.39 23.23
CA VAL A 7 19.94 -11.05 22.65
C VAL A 7 19.74 -10.20 21.39
N GLY A 8 20.54 -9.15 21.24
CA GLY A 8 20.49 -8.28 20.08
C GLY A 8 21.73 -7.39 20.00
N HIS A 9 21.70 -6.43 19.11
CA HIS A 9 22.80 -5.49 18.86
C HIS A 9 22.45 -4.11 19.38
N ARG A 10 23.46 -3.40 19.86
CA ARG A 10 23.40 -1.96 20.14
C ARG A 10 24.51 -1.30 19.35
N PHE A 11 24.14 -0.31 18.57
CA PHE A 11 25.08 0.56 17.90
C PHE A 11 25.37 1.77 18.81
N SER A 12 26.61 2.17 18.88
CA SER A 12 27.02 3.35 19.66
C SER A 12 28.20 4.04 18.97
N VAL A 13 28.19 5.33 19.00
CA VAL A 13 29.22 6.17 18.39
C VAL A 13 30.08 6.80 19.47
N ALA A 14 31.39 6.56 19.43
CA ALA A 14 32.37 7.25 20.28
C ALA A 14 32.92 8.46 19.53
N ALA A 15 32.18 9.56 19.53
CA ALA A 15 32.58 10.79 18.89
C ALA A 15 32.51 11.97 19.89
N PRO A 16 33.33 13.02 19.74
CA PRO A 16 33.20 14.22 20.54
C PRO A 16 31.85 14.86 20.29
N ALA A 17 31.28 15.47 21.33
CA ALA A 17 30.05 16.22 21.19
C ALA A 17 30.21 17.29 20.10
N ARG A 18 29.33 17.33 19.14
CA ARG A 18 29.20 18.41 18.15
C ARG A 18 28.02 19.25 18.60
N GLY A 19 28.17 20.57 18.56
CA GLY A 19 27.02 21.47 18.72
C GLY A 19 26.01 21.36 17.58
N HIS A 20 25.01 22.18 17.63
CA HIS A 20 23.98 22.26 16.58
C HIS A 20 24.60 22.33 15.18
N ALA A 21 23.98 21.64 14.22
CA ALA A 21 24.44 21.67 12.83
C ALA A 21 23.35 22.21 11.92
N HIS A 22 23.71 23.14 11.04
CA HIS A 22 22.83 23.58 9.97
C HIS A 22 22.69 22.50 8.90
N TYR A 23 21.51 22.36 8.35
CA TYR A 23 21.23 21.37 7.29
C TYR A 23 22.24 21.45 6.12
N PRO A 24 22.58 22.65 5.56
CA PRO A 24 23.58 22.75 4.49
C PRO A 24 24.99 22.25 4.89
N ASP A 25 25.34 22.31 6.19
CA ASP A 25 26.66 21.82 6.66
C ASP A 25 26.70 20.29 6.67
N ILE A 26 25.58 19.64 7.02
CA ILE A 26 25.43 18.18 6.97
C ILE A 26 25.49 17.72 5.51
N VAL A 27 24.79 18.41 4.61
CA VAL A 27 24.83 18.11 3.17
C VAL A 27 26.26 18.14 2.66
N ARG A 28 27.00 19.24 2.91
CA ARG A 28 28.41 19.37 2.48
C ARG A 28 29.29 18.27 3.08
N LEU A 29 29.08 17.90 4.33
CA LEU A 29 29.83 16.85 5.00
C LEU A 29 29.63 15.50 4.31
N ILE A 30 28.39 15.14 4.02
CA ILE A 30 28.04 13.86 3.37
C ILE A 30 28.56 13.84 1.93
N GLU A 31 28.36 14.92 1.17
CA GLU A 31 28.83 15.02 -0.21
C GLU A 31 30.37 14.94 -0.31
N GLY A 32 31.08 15.59 0.60
CA GLY A 32 32.55 15.59 0.68
C GLY A 32 33.14 14.28 1.20
N SER A 33 32.35 13.36 1.73
CA SER A 33 32.82 12.08 2.28
C SER A 33 33.26 11.09 1.19
N THR A 34 33.94 10.01 1.58
CA THR A 34 34.41 8.94 0.68
C THR A 34 33.43 7.76 0.58
N ILE A 35 32.26 7.86 1.19
CA ILE A 35 31.24 6.79 1.13
C ILE A 35 30.66 6.63 -0.29
N LYS A 36 30.11 5.47 -0.60
CA LYS A 36 29.52 5.15 -1.91
C LYS A 36 28.40 6.13 -2.27
N GLN A 37 28.30 6.50 -3.54
CA GLN A 37 27.33 7.48 -4.04
C GLN A 37 25.87 7.10 -3.73
N ALA A 38 25.52 5.83 -3.86
CA ALA A 38 24.16 5.35 -3.53
C ALA A 38 23.84 5.56 -2.03
N VAL A 39 24.82 5.32 -1.13
CA VAL A 39 24.64 5.55 0.30
C VAL A 39 24.52 7.07 0.60
N LYS A 40 25.31 7.91 -0.09
CA LYS A 40 25.16 9.38 0.02
C LYS A 40 23.76 9.82 -0.36
N ALA A 41 23.26 9.36 -1.49
CA ALA A 41 21.94 9.73 -1.98
C ALA A 41 20.84 9.40 -0.95
N ARG A 42 20.87 8.19 -0.37
CA ARG A 42 19.90 7.78 0.67
C ARG A 42 20.04 8.62 1.95
N ALA A 43 21.28 8.84 2.41
CA ALA A 43 21.51 9.64 3.62
C ALA A 43 21.04 11.08 3.44
N LEU A 44 21.31 11.68 2.28
CA LEU A 44 20.86 13.04 1.95
C LEU A 44 19.33 13.11 1.85
N ASP A 45 18.67 12.11 1.29
CA ASP A 45 17.21 12.04 1.25
C ASP A 45 16.61 11.96 2.65
N ILE A 46 17.14 11.11 3.53
CA ILE A 46 16.68 11.03 4.93
C ILE A 46 16.86 12.38 5.65
N PHE A 47 17.99 13.06 5.45
CA PHE A 47 18.20 14.39 6.04
C PHE A 47 17.32 15.46 5.41
N ALA A 48 16.99 15.37 4.12
CA ALA A 48 16.04 16.26 3.47
C ALA A 48 14.63 16.09 4.08
N ILE A 49 14.17 14.86 4.32
CA ILE A 49 12.91 14.58 5.00
C ILE A 49 12.88 15.22 6.40
N LEU A 50 13.94 15.03 7.19
CA LEU A 50 14.09 15.66 8.50
C LEU A 50 14.03 17.19 8.40
N ALA A 51 14.82 17.76 7.48
CA ALA A 51 14.92 19.22 7.32
C ALA A 51 13.59 19.84 6.88
N HIS A 52 12.84 19.19 6.00
CA HIS A 52 11.51 19.68 5.62
C HIS A 52 10.52 19.65 6.79
N ALA A 53 10.56 18.61 7.62
CA ALA A 53 9.72 18.53 8.81
C ALA A 53 10.07 19.64 9.82
N GLU A 54 11.34 19.86 10.09
CA GLU A 54 11.81 20.93 10.98
C GLU A 54 11.51 22.32 10.41
N ALA A 55 11.77 22.56 9.12
CA ALA A 55 11.45 23.83 8.45
C ALA A 55 9.96 24.18 8.63
N LYS A 56 9.09 23.19 8.45
CA LYS A 56 7.65 23.37 8.62
C LYS A 56 7.24 23.65 10.06
N VAL A 57 7.82 22.94 11.02
CA VAL A 57 7.53 23.11 12.45
C VAL A 57 7.98 24.48 12.93
N HIS A 58 9.16 24.94 12.50
CA HIS A 58 9.74 26.21 12.92
C HIS A 58 9.35 27.40 12.05
N GLY A 59 8.69 27.16 10.91
CA GLY A 59 8.30 28.25 9.99
C GLY A 59 9.50 28.95 9.35
N VAL A 60 10.59 28.23 9.07
CA VAL A 60 11.82 28.76 8.48
C VAL A 60 12.07 28.17 7.10
N GLU A 61 12.90 28.82 6.30
CA GLU A 61 13.37 28.30 5.03
C GLU A 61 14.31 27.09 5.25
N LEU A 62 14.35 26.18 4.29
CA LEU A 62 15.08 24.90 4.39
C LEU A 62 16.58 25.10 4.66
N ASP A 63 17.19 26.10 4.03
CA ASP A 63 18.60 26.45 4.19
C ASP A 63 18.94 27.05 5.56
N LYS A 64 17.92 27.49 6.30
CA LYS A 64 18.04 28.05 7.66
C LYS A 64 17.75 27.05 8.77
N VAL A 65 17.42 25.81 8.41
CA VAL A 65 17.16 24.75 9.39
C VAL A 65 18.43 24.47 10.18
N ASN A 66 18.30 24.56 11.50
CA ASN A 66 19.33 24.20 12.46
C ASN A 66 18.83 23.03 13.30
N PHE A 67 19.50 21.91 13.19
CA PHE A 67 19.13 20.73 13.97
C PHE A 67 19.65 20.84 15.39
N HIS A 68 18.76 20.97 16.36
CA HIS A 68 19.09 21.05 17.76
C HIS A 68 19.37 19.65 18.35
N GLU A 69 18.61 18.65 17.97
CA GLU A 69 18.71 17.28 18.50
C GLU A 69 19.39 16.30 17.53
N VAL A 70 19.12 16.41 16.23
CA VAL A 70 19.65 15.48 15.19
C VAL A 70 20.93 16.00 14.50
N GLY A 71 21.50 17.12 14.95
CA GLY A 71 22.74 17.70 14.42
C GLY A 71 24.04 17.13 15.02
N ASN A 72 23.93 16.27 16.01
CA ASN A 72 25.09 15.66 16.68
C ASN A 72 25.71 14.53 15.82
N TRP A 73 27.00 14.21 16.08
CA TRP A 73 27.71 13.17 15.34
C TRP A 73 27.05 11.79 15.41
N ASP A 74 26.46 11.42 16.55
CA ASP A 74 25.74 10.17 16.73
C ASP A 74 24.56 10.09 15.77
N SER A 75 23.72 11.11 15.68
CA SER A 75 22.58 11.15 14.77
C SER A 75 23.00 11.16 13.29
N ILE A 76 24.08 11.89 12.95
CA ILE A 76 24.60 11.91 11.57
C ILE A 76 25.09 10.51 11.17
N ILE A 77 25.83 9.85 12.04
CA ILE A 77 26.36 8.51 11.79
C ILE A 77 25.24 7.49 11.78
N ASP A 78 24.23 7.60 12.64
CA ASP A 78 23.05 6.73 12.65
C ASP A 78 22.31 6.77 11.31
N VAL A 79 22.09 7.96 10.74
CA VAL A 79 21.44 8.11 9.43
C VAL A 79 22.31 7.54 8.31
N VAL A 80 23.61 7.86 8.29
CA VAL A 80 24.54 7.34 7.26
C VAL A 80 24.66 5.81 7.35
N PHE A 81 24.71 5.27 8.57
CA PHE A 81 24.78 3.83 8.78
C PHE A 81 23.47 3.14 8.39
N ALA A 82 22.32 3.70 8.73
CA ALA A 82 21.02 3.24 8.27
C ALA A 82 20.96 3.24 6.73
N ALA A 83 21.36 4.33 6.08
CA ALA A 83 21.45 4.43 4.62
C ALA A 83 22.34 3.33 4.01
N HIS A 84 23.47 3.02 4.66
CA HIS A 84 24.37 1.94 4.23
C HIS A 84 23.68 0.57 4.34
N LEU A 85 22.98 0.29 5.43
CA LEU A 85 22.26 -0.99 5.62
C LEU A 85 21.08 -1.12 4.65
N ILE A 86 20.34 -0.06 4.43
CA ILE A 86 19.23 -0.02 3.46
C ILE A 86 19.75 -0.27 2.05
N GLU A 87 20.89 0.32 1.67
CA GLU A 87 21.50 0.09 0.36
C GLU A 87 21.91 -1.38 0.14
N ARG A 88 22.28 -2.09 1.20
CA ARG A 88 22.55 -3.53 1.12
C ARG A 88 21.27 -4.38 0.94
N CYS A 89 20.12 -3.79 1.11
CA CYS A 89 18.80 -4.37 0.92
C CYS A 89 18.01 -3.57 -0.14
N SER A 90 18.71 -3.09 -1.20
CA SER A 90 18.12 -2.22 -2.24
C SER A 90 16.93 -2.85 -2.95
N ASP A 91 16.94 -4.19 -3.08
CA ASP A 91 15.90 -4.94 -3.77
C ASP A 91 14.78 -5.44 -2.83
N ALA A 92 14.87 -5.06 -1.53
CA ALA A 92 13.89 -5.51 -0.55
C ALA A 92 12.59 -4.68 -0.65
N HIS A 93 11.47 -5.38 -0.63
CA HIS A 93 10.18 -4.78 -0.37
C HIS A 93 9.99 -4.59 1.15
N TRP A 94 9.74 -3.36 1.57
CA TRP A 94 9.61 -3.01 2.98
C TRP A 94 8.15 -2.98 3.41
N THR A 95 7.86 -3.62 4.53
CA THR A 95 6.53 -3.60 5.14
C THR A 95 6.62 -3.20 6.60
N THR A 96 5.60 -2.55 7.13
CA THR A 96 5.49 -2.25 8.55
C THR A 96 4.05 -2.41 9.04
N GLY A 97 3.88 -2.86 10.27
CA GLY A 97 2.60 -2.77 10.97
C GLY A 97 2.29 -1.34 11.44
N PRO A 98 1.15 -1.13 12.11
CA PRO A 98 0.84 0.13 12.77
C PRO A 98 1.94 0.53 13.74
N LEU A 99 2.26 1.83 13.79
CA LEU A 99 3.37 2.37 14.56
C LEU A 99 2.90 2.86 15.93
N PRO A 100 3.61 2.53 17.05
CA PRO A 100 3.23 2.98 18.38
C PRO A 100 3.53 4.47 18.57
N LEU A 101 2.53 5.25 18.97
CA LEU A 101 2.72 6.63 19.40
C LEU A 101 3.13 6.65 20.88
N GLY A 102 4.18 7.43 21.16
CA GLY A 102 4.56 7.71 22.55
C GLY A 102 3.56 8.62 23.25
N GLU A 103 3.57 8.58 24.57
CA GLU A 103 2.74 9.43 25.42
C GLU A 103 3.58 10.22 26.41
N GLY A 104 3.02 11.36 26.86
CA GLY A 104 3.66 12.24 27.83
C GLY A 104 4.46 13.36 27.17
N PHE A 105 5.62 13.66 27.73
CA PHE A 105 6.43 14.81 27.35
C PHE A 105 7.90 14.41 27.25
N VAL A 106 8.65 15.19 26.46
CA VAL A 106 10.10 15.13 26.39
C VAL A 106 10.67 16.53 26.67
N ASP A 107 11.76 16.59 27.41
CA ASP A 107 12.52 17.82 27.61
C ASP A 107 13.58 17.92 26.51
N CYS A 108 13.57 19.02 25.79
CA CYS A 108 14.46 19.33 24.67
C CYS A 108 14.89 20.77 24.69
N ASP A 109 15.71 21.20 23.75
CA ASP A 109 16.22 22.61 23.67
C ASP A 109 15.08 23.63 23.55
N HIS A 110 13.91 23.25 23.11
CA HIS A 110 12.69 24.06 23.03
C HIS A 110 11.83 24.01 24.30
N GLY A 111 12.35 23.43 25.37
CA GLY A 111 11.63 23.18 26.62
C GLY A 111 10.88 21.85 26.59
N ARG A 112 9.85 21.75 27.42
CA ARG A 112 9.06 20.54 27.60
C ARG A 112 7.93 20.47 26.55
N ILE A 113 8.03 19.55 25.60
CA ILE A 113 7.07 19.39 24.53
C ILE A 113 6.32 18.07 24.62
N PRO A 114 5.05 17.99 24.15
CA PRO A 114 4.29 16.74 24.15
C PRO A 114 4.81 15.76 23.09
N LEU A 115 4.62 14.47 23.37
CA LEU A 115 4.93 13.36 22.46
C LEU A 115 3.69 12.91 21.67
N PRO A 116 3.88 12.49 20.39
CA PRO A 116 5.12 12.56 19.58
C PRO A 116 5.56 14.00 19.35
N THR A 117 6.87 14.21 19.16
CA THR A 117 7.41 15.56 18.84
C THR A 117 6.78 16.08 17.53
N PRO A 118 6.63 17.41 17.35
CA PRO A 118 5.98 17.97 16.16
C PRO A 118 6.61 17.52 14.84
N ALA A 119 7.94 17.44 14.76
CA ALA A 119 8.64 16.98 13.57
C ALA A 119 8.39 15.50 13.29
N ALA A 120 8.44 14.65 14.32
CA ALA A 120 8.09 13.24 14.17
C ALA A 120 6.63 13.06 13.70
N LEU A 121 5.69 13.80 14.27
CA LEU A 121 4.29 13.75 13.88
C LEU A 121 4.06 14.20 12.43
N GLU A 122 4.79 15.21 11.96
CA GLU A 122 4.73 15.65 10.56
C GLU A 122 5.16 14.54 9.61
N MET A 123 6.25 13.82 9.93
CA MET A 123 6.76 12.72 9.12
C MET A 123 5.89 11.45 9.20
N LEU A 124 5.12 11.27 10.27
CA LEU A 124 4.22 10.11 10.43
C LEU A 124 2.86 10.28 9.75
N LYS A 125 2.57 11.42 9.14
CA LYS A 125 1.31 11.61 8.39
C LYS A 125 1.14 10.54 7.31
N GLY A 126 -0.04 9.91 7.31
CA GLY A 126 -0.38 8.81 6.40
C GLY A 126 0.04 7.42 6.87
N PHE A 127 0.86 7.30 7.91
CA PHE A 127 1.12 6.00 8.54
C PHE A 127 -0.01 5.61 9.49
N PRO A 128 -0.42 4.32 9.52
CA PRO A 128 -1.29 3.81 10.56
C PRO A 128 -0.56 3.84 11.90
N VAL A 129 -1.18 4.42 12.90
CA VAL A 129 -0.60 4.60 14.23
C VAL A 129 -1.55 4.11 15.32
N TYR A 130 -1.02 3.70 16.47
CA TYR A 130 -1.81 3.31 17.62
C TYR A 130 -1.19 3.81 18.94
N ARG A 131 -1.98 3.83 19.99
CA ARG A 131 -1.53 4.16 21.34
C ARG A 131 -1.43 2.87 22.14
N ASP A 132 -0.26 2.63 22.75
CA ASP A 132 0.00 1.46 23.62
C ASP A 132 -0.03 1.82 25.12
N GLY A 133 -0.26 3.07 25.46
CA GLY A 133 -0.30 3.55 26.86
C GLY A 133 1.08 3.71 27.49
N ILE A 134 2.17 3.46 26.74
CA ILE A 134 3.54 3.52 27.28
C ILE A 134 4.06 4.96 27.23
N LYS A 135 4.52 5.45 28.39
CA LYS A 135 5.09 6.79 28.50
C LYS A 135 6.48 6.87 27.90
N GLY A 136 6.69 7.89 27.09
CA GLY A 136 7.98 8.21 26.47
C GLY A 136 7.91 8.17 24.96
N GLU A 137 8.98 8.62 24.33
CA GLU A 137 9.11 8.65 22.88
C GLU A 137 9.28 7.23 22.33
N ARG A 138 8.36 6.82 21.49
CA ARG A 138 8.35 5.49 20.86
C ARG A 138 8.98 5.51 19.48
N ILE A 139 8.85 6.62 18.78
CA ILE A 139 9.45 6.86 17.47
C ILE A 139 10.13 8.21 17.52
N THR A 140 11.44 8.20 17.35
CA THR A 140 12.25 9.41 17.27
C THR A 140 12.10 10.09 15.91
N PRO A 141 12.41 11.38 15.78
CA PRO A 141 12.45 12.06 14.48
C PRO A 141 13.31 11.34 13.45
N THR A 142 14.50 10.86 13.83
CA THR A 142 15.39 10.06 12.96
C THR A 142 14.71 8.77 12.49
N GLY A 143 14.06 8.05 13.40
CA GLY A 143 13.32 6.82 13.06
C GLY A 143 12.16 7.09 12.12
N ALA A 144 11.41 8.17 12.33
CA ALA A 144 10.31 8.59 11.45
C ALA A 144 10.80 8.95 10.04
N ALA A 145 11.95 9.65 9.94
CA ALA A 145 12.54 9.98 8.65
C ALA A 145 13.01 8.76 7.87
N ILE A 146 13.62 7.79 8.55
CA ILE A 146 14.02 6.51 7.94
C ILE A 146 12.79 5.75 7.42
N LEU A 147 11.72 5.66 8.21
CA LEU A 147 10.47 5.03 7.78
C LEU A 147 9.87 5.74 6.57
N ARG A 148 9.88 7.07 6.56
CA ARG A 148 9.39 7.86 5.42
C ARG A 148 10.23 7.64 4.16
N HIS A 149 11.55 7.55 4.28
CA HIS A 149 12.47 7.24 3.18
C HIS A 149 12.20 5.84 2.59
N LEU A 150 11.95 4.85 3.44
CA LEU A 150 11.68 3.46 3.01
C LEU A 150 10.34 3.32 2.29
N THR A 151 9.40 4.25 2.47
CA THR A 151 8.04 4.17 1.92
C THR A 151 7.41 2.77 2.05
N PRO A 152 7.43 2.17 3.26
CA PRO A 152 6.98 0.80 3.42
C PRO A 152 5.48 0.69 3.15
N THR A 153 5.06 -0.44 2.61
CA THR A 153 3.63 -0.77 2.59
C THR A 153 3.17 -1.11 4.00
N TYR A 154 1.96 -0.67 4.36
CA TYR A 154 1.40 -0.86 5.68
C TYR A 154 -0.10 -1.17 5.62
N GLY A 155 -0.59 -1.81 6.69
CA GLY A 155 -2.01 -2.14 6.83
C GLY A 155 -2.50 -3.24 5.88
N GLN A 156 -1.63 -3.83 5.10
CA GLN A 156 -1.93 -5.02 4.32
C GLN A 156 -1.55 -6.24 5.14
N ASP A 157 -2.53 -7.08 5.40
CA ASP A 157 -2.27 -8.46 5.81
C ASP A 157 -1.70 -9.16 4.57
N THR A 158 -0.38 -9.18 4.47
CA THR A 158 0.33 -9.70 3.30
C THR A 158 0.30 -11.22 3.23
N GLY A 159 -0.59 -11.85 3.99
CA GLY A 159 -0.70 -13.30 4.03
C GLY A 159 0.40 -13.97 4.86
N THR A 160 0.65 -15.23 4.60
CA THR A 160 1.63 -16.03 5.34
C THR A 160 3.05 -15.64 4.91
N MET A 161 3.89 -15.24 5.86
CA MET A 161 5.32 -14.96 5.64
C MET A 161 6.17 -16.07 6.26
N VAL A 162 7.10 -16.63 5.48
CA VAL A 162 8.11 -17.55 6.00
C VAL A 162 9.32 -16.72 6.43
N VAL A 163 9.53 -16.63 7.75
CA VAL A 163 10.67 -15.91 8.30
C VAL A 163 11.94 -16.74 8.12
N SER A 164 12.87 -16.25 7.31
CA SER A 164 14.18 -16.87 7.09
C SER A 164 15.22 -16.35 8.07
N ARG A 165 15.20 -15.07 8.39
CA ARG A 165 16.15 -14.42 9.30
C ARG A 165 15.45 -13.31 10.10
N SER A 166 16.01 -13.00 11.26
CA SER A 166 15.56 -11.85 12.05
C SER A 166 16.74 -11.12 12.67
N GLY A 167 16.56 -9.84 12.91
CA GLY A 167 17.53 -9.01 13.63
C GLY A 167 16.85 -8.18 14.70
N VAL A 168 17.57 -7.92 15.81
CA VAL A 168 17.10 -7.10 16.92
C VAL A 168 18.12 -6.03 17.23
N GLY A 169 17.68 -4.77 17.22
CA GLY A 169 18.46 -3.61 17.62
C GLY A 169 17.89 -3.00 18.89
N PHE A 170 18.73 -2.76 19.91
CA PHE A 170 18.34 -2.12 21.16
C PHE A 170 18.48 -0.59 21.07
N GLY A 171 17.44 0.12 21.48
CA GLY A 171 17.53 1.54 21.79
C GLY A 171 18.23 1.79 23.13
N THR A 172 18.57 3.05 23.37
CA THR A 172 19.25 3.49 24.61
C THR A 172 18.29 3.76 25.75
N ARG A 173 17.06 4.16 25.45
CA ARG A 173 16.03 4.45 26.46
C ARG A 173 15.49 3.16 27.07
N GLU A 174 15.30 3.13 28.38
CA GLU A 174 14.68 2.03 29.08
C GLU A 174 13.19 2.33 29.35
N PHE A 175 12.34 1.36 29.09
CA PHE A 175 10.92 1.36 29.44
C PHE A 175 10.68 0.29 30.49
N ALA A 176 9.82 0.58 31.45
CA ALA A 176 9.53 -0.37 32.54
C ALA A 176 8.72 -1.58 32.06
N GLU A 177 7.82 -1.37 31.11
CA GLU A 177 6.83 -2.36 30.69
C GLU A 177 7.27 -3.19 29.48
N ILE A 178 8.19 -2.66 28.67
CA ILE A 178 8.60 -3.30 27.40
C ILE A 178 10.09 -3.14 27.13
N SER A 179 10.63 -4.04 26.33
CA SER A 179 11.97 -3.86 25.76
C SER A 179 11.96 -2.83 24.62
N ASN A 180 12.87 -1.87 24.68
CA ASN A 180 13.06 -0.87 23.62
C ASN A 180 13.88 -1.47 22.47
N VAL A 181 13.19 -2.03 21.50
CA VAL A 181 13.83 -2.75 20.39
C VAL A 181 13.17 -2.42 19.06
N VAL A 182 14.00 -2.34 18.02
CA VAL A 182 13.58 -2.49 16.63
C VAL A 182 13.84 -3.93 16.22
N ARG A 183 12.88 -4.54 15.59
CA ARG A 183 12.97 -5.91 15.09
C ARG A 183 12.73 -5.94 13.59
N LEU A 184 13.69 -6.51 12.85
CA LEU A 184 13.56 -6.76 11.42
C LEU A 184 13.34 -8.25 11.20
N LEU A 185 12.39 -8.57 10.35
CA LEU A 185 12.13 -9.93 9.88
C LEU A 185 12.44 -9.97 8.38
N PHE A 186 13.14 -11.01 7.96
CA PHE A 186 13.45 -11.22 6.55
C PHE A 186 12.70 -12.46 6.06
N SER A 187 12.13 -12.35 4.88
CA SER A 187 11.62 -13.46 4.10
C SER A 187 12.41 -13.50 2.80
N ASP A 188 13.02 -14.65 2.49
CA ASP A 188 13.75 -14.85 1.23
C ASP A 188 12.80 -15.37 0.12
N GLU A 189 11.63 -15.81 0.51
CA GLU A 189 10.56 -16.06 -0.43
C GLU A 189 9.99 -14.69 -0.84
N ALA A 190 10.26 -14.28 -2.07
CA ALA A 190 9.35 -13.37 -2.71
C ALA A 190 7.95 -13.97 -2.49
N PHE A 191 7.02 -13.18 -2.00
CA PHE A 191 5.63 -13.59 -1.98
C PHE A 191 5.26 -14.01 -3.40
N VAL A 192 5.40 -15.32 -3.68
CA VAL A 192 4.97 -15.94 -4.94
C VAL A 192 3.48 -16.24 -4.78
N GLY A 193 2.74 -15.20 -4.45
CA GLY A 193 1.37 -15.12 -4.84
C GLY A 193 1.35 -14.31 -6.15
N PRO A 194 0.45 -14.56 -7.08
CA PRO A 194 0.15 -13.56 -8.11
C PRO A 194 -0.01 -12.23 -7.37
N GLU A 195 0.46 -11.13 -7.95
CA GLU A 195 0.27 -9.79 -7.37
C GLU A 195 -1.12 -9.79 -6.77
N ALA A 196 -1.17 -9.76 -5.44
CA ALA A 196 -2.44 -9.96 -4.76
C ALA A 196 -3.19 -8.64 -4.93
N ASP A 197 -3.86 -8.53 -6.05
CA ASP A 197 -4.84 -7.51 -6.28
C ASP A 197 -5.84 -7.61 -5.13
N ARG A 198 -6.05 -6.51 -4.44
CA ARG A 198 -6.93 -6.46 -3.28
C ARG A 198 -8.20 -5.74 -3.66
N VAL A 199 -9.32 -6.32 -3.26
CA VAL A 199 -10.63 -5.72 -3.49
C VAL A 199 -11.37 -5.49 -2.19
N GLY A 200 -12.17 -4.43 -2.16
CA GLY A 200 -13.19 -4.25 -1.15
C GLY A 200 -14.38 -5.13 -1.48
N VAL A 201 -14.93 -5.82 -0.48
CA VAL A 201 -16.13 -6.64 -0.64
C VAL A 201 -17.18 -6.20 0.38
N ILE A 202 -18.35 -5.84 -0.10
CA ILE A 202 -19.49 -5.37 0.70
C ILE A 202 -20.62 -6.38 0.55
N ARG A 203 -21.20 -6.82 1.67
CA ARG A 203 -22.26 -7.83 1.68
C ARG A 203 -23.44 -7.38 2.54
N PHE A 204 -24.63 -7.42 1.98
CA PHE A 204 -25.86 -7.12 2.70
C PHE A 204 -27.06 -7.93 2.16
N SER A 205 -28.22 -7.78 2.80
CA SER A 205 -29.43 -8.47 2.41
C SER A 205 -30.60 -7.49 2.40
N VAL A 206 -31.50 -7.66 1.43
CA VAL A 206 -32.70 -6.85 1.25
C VAL A 206 -33.90 -7.78 1.16
N ASP A 207 -34.95 -7.58 2.00
CA ASP A 207 -36.17 -8.39 2.03
C ASP A 207 -37.49 -7.57 1.95
N ASP A 208 -37.36 -6.23 1.90
CA ASP A 208 -38.48 -5.31 1.95
C ASP A 208 -38.53 -4.27 0.80
N GLN A 209 -37.68 -4.43 -0.22
CA GLN A 209 -37.64 -3.61 -1.43
C GLN A 209 -38.21 -4.40 -2.61
N THR A 210 -38.98 -3.74 -3.48
CA THR A 210 -39.52 -4.44 -4.67
C THR A 210 -38.39 -4.86 -5.62
N PRO A 211 -38.55 -5.97 -6.36
CA PRO A 211 -37.52 -6.37 -7.33
C PRO A 211 -37.20 -5.30 -8.38
N GLU A 212 -38.20 -4.52 -8.81
CA GLU A 212 -38.05 -3.44 -9.79
C GLU A 212 -37.21 -2.29 -9.23
N ASP A 213 -37.51 -1.86 -8.01
CA ASP A 213 -36.76 -0.79 -7.33
C ASP A 213 -35.35 -1.24 -6.94
N LEU A 214 -35.21 -2.51 -6.53
CA LEU A 214 -33.89 -3.10 -6.26
C LEU A 214 -33.02 -3.16 -7.52
N ALA A 215 -33.61 -3.49 -8.68
CA ALA A 215 -32.85 -3.49 -9.94
C ALA A 215 -32.27 -2.11 -10.26
N ILE A 216 -33.07 -1.06 -10.10
CA ILE A 216 -32.63 0.34 -10.27
C ILE A 216 -31.49 0.65 -9.28
N ALA A 217 -31.65 0.27 -8.01
CA ALA A 217 -30.63 0.48 -6.98
C ALA A 217 -29.30 -0.20 -7.33
N LEU A 218 -29.35 -1.45 -7.79
CA LEU A 218 -28.14 -2.20 -8.17
C LEU A 218 -27.46 -1.59 -9.40
N ASP A 219 -28.21 -1.05 -10.34
CA ASP A 219 -27.63 -0.35 -11.49
C ASP A 219 -26.92 0.93 -11.08
N GLN A 220 -27.48 1.68 -10.12
CA GLN A 220 -26.79 2.86 -9.55
C GLN A 220 -25.49 2.48 -8.81
N ILE A 221 -25.48 1.35 -8.11
CA ILE A 221 -24.27 0.87 -7.44
C ILE A 221 -23.22 0.41 -8.48
N ARG A 222 -23.63 -0.22 -9.60
CA ARG A 222 -22.71 -0.67 -10.66
C ARG A 222 -21.97 0.46 -11.36
N ILE A 223 -22.61 1.61 -11.52
CA ILE A 223 -22.00 2.77 -12.19
C ILE A 223 -21.28 3.71 -11.23
N ALA A 224 -21.26 3.41 -9.93
CA ALA A 224 -20.52 4.20 -8.95
C ALA A 224 -19.01 4.05 -9.15
N ASP A 225 -18.28 5.15 -8.93
CA ASP A 225 -16.82 5.15 -9.06
C ASP A 225 -16.18 4.08 -8.17
N GLY A 226 -15.27 3.31 -8.75
CA GLY A 226 -14.58 2.22 -8.06
C GLY A 226 -15.38 0.92 -7.90
N ALA A 227 -16.63 0.84 -8.34
CA ALA A 227 -17.37 -0.42 -8.38
C ALA A 227 -16.81 -1.34 -9.49
N LEU A 228 -16.47 -2.58 -9.13
CA LEU A 228 -15.95 -3.58 -10.06
C LEU A 228 -16.98 -4.62 -10.47
N ASP A 229 -17.84 -5.02 -9.53
CA ASP A 229 -18.90 -5.99 -9.80
C ASP A 229 -20.02 -5.87 -8.75
N VAL A 230 -21.27 -6.20 -9.16
CA VAL A 230 -22.44 -6.23 -8.28
C VAL A 230 -23.23 -7.50 -8.56
N MET A 231 -23.28 -8.38 -7.58
CA MET A 231 -23.96 -9.67 -7.67
C MET A 231 -25.22 -9.69 -6.80
N GLN A 232 -26.28 -10.25 -7.32
CA GLN A 232 -27.54 -10.51 -6.60
C GLN A 232 -27.79 -12.00 -6.53
N MET A 233 -28.04 -12.52 -5.33
CA MET A 233 -28.32 -13.93 -5.09
C MET A 233 -29.62 -14.09 -4.29
N PRO A 234 -30.57 -14.95 -4.69
CA PRO A 234 -31.70 -15.28 -3.85
C PRO A 234 -31.25 -16.09 -2.63
N ALA A 235 -31.81 -15.76 -1.46
CA ALA A 235 -31.53 -16.47 -0.23
C ALA A 235 -32.78 -16.52 0.65
N PHE A 236 -32.78 -17.41 1.67
CA PHE A 236 -33.83 -17.47 2.66
C PHE A 236 -33.32 -17.01 4.01
N GLY A 237 -33.97 -16.01 4.57
CA GLY A 237 -33.68 -15.42 5.86
C GLY A 237 -34.49 -16.01 7.00
N LYS A 238 -34.62 -15.24 8.06
CA LYS A 238 -35.42 -15.62 9.24
C LYS A 238 -36.87 -15.93 8.85
N LYS A 239 -37.44 -16.93 9.46
CA LYS A 239 -38.85 -17.41 9.21
C LYS A 239 -39.11 -17.85 7.79
N GLY A 240 -38.08 -18.28 7.04
CA GLY A 240 -38.24 -18.75 5.65
C GLY A 240 -38.59 -17.67 4.65
N ARG A 241 -38.41 -16.39 4.96
CA ARG A 241 -38.65 -15.29 4.01
C ARG A 241 -37.58 -15.27 2.93
N MET A 242 -37.99 -15.19 1.70
CA MET A 242 -37.09 -14.97 0.57
C MET A 242 -36.54 -13.54 0.66
N LEU A 243 -35.25 -13.39 0.42
CA LEU A 243 -34.56 -12.12 0.37
C LEU A 243 -33.50 -12.12 -0.76
N SER A 244 -33.07 -10.97 -1.16
CA SER A 244 -31.91 -10.80 -2.04
C SER A 244 -30.66 -10.56 -1.20
N ARG A 245 -29.66 -11.41 -1.36
CA ARG A 245 -28.31 -11.17 -0.86
C ARG A 245 -27.51 -10.47 -1.93
N ILE A 246 -26.95 -9.33 -1.58
CA ILE A 246 -26.14 -8.50 -2.47
C ILE A 246 -24.68 -8.61 -2.05
N GLU A 247 -23.81 -8.75 -3.05
CA GLU A 247 -22.38 -8.66 -2.88
C GLU A 247 -21.84 -7.65 -3.90
N VAL A 248 -21.10 -6.67 -3.42
CA VAL A 248 -20.45 -5.64 -4.24
C VAL A 248 -18.95 -5.81 -4.08
N VAL A 249 -18.24 -5.87 -5.20
CA VAL A 249 -16.78 -5.87 -5.27
C VAL A 249 -16.36 -4.49 -5.76
N CYS A 250 -15.40 -3.86 -5.10
CA CYS A 250 -14.94 -2.52 -5.44
C CYS A 250 -13.43 -2.36 -5.24
N GLN A 251 -12.88 -1.29 -5.79
CA GLN A 251 -11.51 -0.86 -5.48
C GLN A 251 -11.43 -0.49 -3.99
N PRO A 252 -10.33 -0.85 -3.29
CA PRO A 252 -10.21 -0.68 -1.83
C PRO A 252 -10.41 0.76 -1.35
N GLU A 253 -9.93 1.74 -2.11
CA GLU A 253 -10.01 3.17 -1.81
C GLU A 253 -11.43 3.72 -1.86
N TYR A 254 -12.33 3.10 -2.65
CA TYR A 254 -13.71 3.53 -2.83
C TYR A 254 -14.71 2.86 -1.88
N ILE A 255 -14.25 1.95 -1.00
CA ILE A 255 -15.16 1.14 -0.17
C ILE A 255 -16.11 2.00 0.69
N SER A 256 -15.65 3.13 1.20
CA SER A 256 -16.47 4.03 2.02
C SER A 256 -17.58 4.70 1.21
N ASP A 257 -17.28 5.12 -0.01
CA ASP A 257 -18.23 5.78 -0.89
C ASP A 257 -19.27 4.80 -1.43
N ILE A 258 -18.85 3.58 -1.77
CA ILE A 258 -19.75 2.50 -2.18
C ILE A 258 -20.65 2.07 -1.02
N VAL A 259 -20.15 2.01 0.22
CA VAL A 259 -20.98 1.75 1.42
C VAL A 259 -22.08 2.81 1.56
N GLN A 260 -21.76 4.09 1.38
CA GLN A 260 -22.75 5.18 1.41
C GLN A 260 -23.77 5.02 0.29
N THR A 261 -23.31 4.71 -0.92
CA THR A 261 -24.20 4.48 -2.08
C THR A 261 -25.15 3.31 -1.81
N CYS A 262 -24.68 2.21 -1.23
CA CYS A 262 -25.54 1.08 -0.84
C CYS A 262 -26.64 1.51 0.14
N PHE A 263 -26.32 2.29 1.16
CA PHE A 263 -27.33 2.81 2.10
C PHE A 263 -28.30 3.80 1.49
N GLN A 264 -27.87 4.59 0.50
CA GLN A 264 -28.73 5.56 -0.17
C GLN A 264 -29.69 4.93 -1.16
N GLN A 265 -29.27 3.84 -1.82
CA GLN A 265 -30.02 3.21 -2.89
C GLN A 265 -30.89 2.04 -2.44
N THR A 266 -30.60 1.46 -1.28
CA THR A 266 -31.33 0.26 -0.81
C THR A 266 -31.98 0.48 0.55
N SER A 267 -32.97 -0.36 0.87
CA SER A 267 -33.63 -0.38 2.18
C SER A 267 -32.80 -1.03 3.29
N THR A 268 -31.59 -1.52 2.98
CA THR A 268 -30.77 -2.19 3.99
C THR A 268 -30.41 -1.25 5.14
N ILE A 269 -30.53 -1.74 6.37
CA ILE A 269 -30.17 -1.01 7.60
C ILE A 269 -28.79 -1.41 8.14
N GLY A 270 -28.13 -2.36 7.46
CA GLY A 270 -26.82 -2.83 7.89
C GLY A 270 -26.13 -3.68 6.83
N LEU A 271 -24.85 -3.49 6.72
CA LEU A 271 -24.00 -4.24 5.80
C LEU A 271 -22.70 -4.67 6.50
N ARG A 272 -22.02 -5.61 5.89
CA ARG A 272 -20.67 -6.05 6.29
C ARG A 272 -19.73 -5.76 5.14
N TRP A 273 -18.55 -5.32 5.47
CA TRP A 273 -17.52 -5.10 4.46
C TRP A 273 -16.16 -5.57 4.99
N GLY A 274 -15.26 -5.85 4.07
CA GLY A 274 -13.89 -6.26 4.34
C GLY A 274 -13.07 -6.19 3.07
N PHE A 275 -11.83 -6.60 3.18
CA PHE A 275 -10.94 -6.68 2.03
C PHE A 275 -10.58 -8.14 1.77
N GLU A 276 -10.56 -8.50 0.49
CA GLU A 276 -10.19 -9.85 0.06
C GLU A 276 -9.05 -9.75 -0.97
N SER A 277 -8.11 -10.69 -0.90
CA SER A 277 -7.05 -10.81 -1.90
C SER A 277 -7.60 -11.52 -3.13
N ARG A 278 -7.31 -11.00 -4.31
CA ARG A 278 -7.74 -11.52 -5.60
C ARG A 278 -6.51 -11.88 -6.44
N ALA A 279 -6.50 -13.09 -6.98
CA ALA A 279 -5.52 -13.48 -7.99
C ALA A 279 -6.12 -13.24 -9.38
N VAL A 280 -5.46 -12.44 -10.20
CA VAL A 280 -5.88 -12.16 -11.57
C VAL A 280 -4.81 -12.64 -12.53
N LEU A 281 -5.21 -13.35 -13.59
CA LEU A 281 -4.29 -13.68 -14.66
C LEU A 281 -3.89 -12.41 -15.41
N SER A 282 -2.64 -12.32 -15.79
CA SER A 282 -2.19 -11.28 -16.73
C SER A 282 -3.04 -11.35 -18.01
N ARG A 283 -3.59 -10.19 -18.40
CA ARG A 283 -4.44 -10.08 -19.59
C ARG A 283 -3.98 -8.89 -20.41
N GLU A 284 -4.06 -9.05 -21.73
CA GLU A 284 -3.80 -8.03 -22.71
C GLU A 284 -5.12 -7.69 -23.42
N GLU A 285 -5.40 -6.41 -23.66
CA GLU A 285 -6.48 -6.00 -24.55
C GLU A 285 -5.97 -6.05 -26.00
N ALA A 286 -6.76 -6.65 -26.87
CA ALA A 286 -6.43 -6.81 -28.26
C ALA A 286 -7.64 -6.42 -29.14
N ILE A 287 -7.35 -5.80 -30.28
CA ILE A 287 -8.34 -5.53 -31.32
C ILE A 287 -8.09 -6.52 -32.45
N VAL A 288 -9.11 -7.32 -32.74
CA VAL A 288 -9.13 -8.27 -33.85
C VAL A 288 -9.91 -7.66 -35.00
N ILE A 289 -9.36 -7.69 -36.22
CA ILE A 289 -10.09 -7.27 -37.43
C ILE A 289 -10.56 -8.53 -38.15
N HIS A 290 -11.88 -8.71 -38.22
CA HIS A 290 -12.53 -9.83 -38.90
C HIS A 290 -13.59 -9.30 -39.86
N ASP A 291 -13.50 -9.67 -41.12
CA ASP A 291 -14.38 -9.22 -42.21
C ASP A 291 -14.50 -7.68 -42.31
N GLY A 292 -13.43 -6.94 -41.97
CA GLY A 292 -13.37 -5.47 -42.00
C GLY A 292 -13.95 -4.78 -40.77
N GLU A 293 -14.51 -5.53 -39.82
CA GLU A 293 -15.04 -5.03 -38.55
C GLU A 293 -14.03 -5.17 -37.42
N ARG A 294 -14.11 -4.28 -36.40
CA ARG A 294 -13.23 -4.27 -35.23
C ARG A 294 -13.91 -4.97 -34.06
N TRP A 295 -13.17 -5.88 -33.43
CA TRP A 295 -13.64 -6.68 -32.32
C TRP A 295 -12.69 -6.52 -31.14
N ASN A 296 -13.21 -6.11 -30.00
CA ASN A 296 -12.44 -6.03 -28.77
C ASN A 296 -12.36 -7.42 -28.12
N ALA A 297 -11.15 -7.86 -27.82
CA ALA A 297 -10.90 -9.14 -27.18
C ALA A 297 -9.91 -8.99 -26.04
N LYS A 298 -10.09 -9.76 -24.97
CA LYS A 298 -9.15 -9.91 -23.87
C LYS A 298 -8.41 -11.21 -23.99
N ILE A 299 -7.08 -11.16 -23.98
CA ILE A 299 -6.21 -12.34 -24.06
C ILE A 299 -5.58 -12.55 -22.68
N ALA A 300 -5.84 -13.70 -22.07
CA ALA A 300 -5.23 -14.08 -20.80
C ALA A 300 -4.20 -15.20 -21.01
N THR A 301 -3.03 -15.05 -20.35
CA THR A 301 -2.01 -16.10 -20.33
C THR A 301 -2.22 -16.99 -19.12
N ARG A 302 -2.42 -18.29 -19.36
CA ARG A 302 -2.62 -19.30 -18.33
C ARG A 302 -1.27 -19.71 -17.72
N PRO A 303 -1.25 -20.33 -16.50
CA PRO A 303 -0.01 -20.74 -15.85
C PRO A 303 0.85 -21.73 -16.65
N ASP A 304 0.23 -22.50 -17.53
CA ASP A 304 0.89 -23.41 -18.46
C ASP A 304 1.42 -22.75 -19.75
N GLY A 305 1.30 -21.40 -19.83
CA GLY A 305 1.71 -20.62 -20.99
C GLY A 305 0.69 -20.58 -22.14
N ILE A 306 -0.44 -21.26 -22.01
CA ILE A 306 -1.50 -21.25 -23.02
C ILE A 306 -2.22 -19.89 -22.99
N LYS A 307 -2.37 -19.26 -24.16
CA LYS A 307 -3.19 -18.06 -24.31
C LYS A 307 -4.64 -18.43 -24.58
N THR A 308 -5.55 -17.79 -23.84
CA THR A 308 -6.99 -17.88 -24.07
C THR A 308 -7.53 -16.48 -24.39
N ALA A 309 -8.36 -16.35 -25.40
CA ALA A 309 -8.98 -15.09 -25.77
C ALA A 309 -10.48 -15.13 -25.47
N LYS A 310 -11.04 -13.97 -25.16
CA LYS A 310 -12.48 -13.76 -24.99
C LYS A 310 -12.86 -12.46 -25.66
N VAL A 311 -13.76 -12.53 -26.66
CA VAL A 311 -14.32 -11.34 -27.32
C VAL A 311 -15.38 -10.71 -26.43
N GLU A 312 -15.50 -9.39 -26.47
CA GLU A 312 -16.48 -8.64 -25.67
C GLU A 312 -17.91 -8.98 -26.10
N ALA A 313 -18.78 -9.11 -25.10
CA ALA A 313 -20.17 -9.54 -25.34
C ALA A 313 -20.98 -8.46 -26.07
N ASP A 314 -20.67 -7.19 -25.84
CA ASP A 314 -21.37 -6.07 -26.46
C ASP A 314 -21.07 -6.01 -27.95
N ASP A 315 -19.83 -6.21 -28.39
CA ASP A 315 -19.46 -6.30 -29.80
C ASP A 315 -20.23 -7.44 -30.50
N LEU A 316 -20.35 -8.60 -29.83
CA LEU A 316 -21.13 -9.70 -30.36
C LEU A 316 -22.63 -9.38 -30.44
N ALA A 317 -23.16 -8.60 -29.53
CA ALA A 317 -24.57 -8.19 -29.54
C ALA A 317 -24.87 -7.20 -30.66
N GLU A 318 -23.96 -6.27 -30.94
CA GLU A 318 -24.11 -5.28 -32.01
C GLU A 318 -24.06 -5.90 -33.40
N HIS A 319 -23.20 -6.92 -33.60
CA HIS A 319 -22.92 -7.50 -34.93
C HIS A 319 -23.65 -8.83 -35.20
N SER A 320 -24.56 -9.24 -34.32
CA SER A 320 -25.28 -10.50 -34.53
C SER A 320 -26.72 -10.46 -34.05
N HIS A 321 -27.63 -11.07 -34.80
CA HIS A 321 -29.06 -11.10 -34.50
C HIS A 321 -29.50 -12.41 -33.90
N THR A 322 -28.74 -13.50 -34.05
CA THR A 322 -29.11 -14.82 -33.56
C THR A 322 -28.01 -15.41 -32.66
N ARG A 323 -28.43 -16.32 -31.76
CA ARG A 323 -27.50 -17.07 -30.93
C ARG A 323 -26.46 -17.84 -31.74
N SER A 324 -26.89 -18.48 -32.83
CA SER A 324 -25.98 -19.25 -33.66
C SER A 324 -24.92 -18.43 -34.37
N GLU A 325 -25.26 -17.21 -34.75
CA GLU A 325 -24.30 -16.24 -35.29
C GLU A 325 -23.31 -15.82 -34.21
N ARG A 326 -23.78 -15.43 -33.00
CA ARG A 326 -22.93 -15.08 -31.87
C ARG A 326 -21.92 -16.18 -31.53
N ASP A 327 -22.38 -17.43 -31.49
CA ASP A 327 -21.51 -18.57 -31.16
C ASP A 327 -20.44 -18.80 -32.22
N ARG A 328 -20.76 -18.63 -33.52
CA ARG A 328 -19.79 -18.74 -34.63
C ARG A 328 -18.77 -17.60 -34.58
N LEU A 329 -19.24 -16.38 -34.51
CA LEU A 329 -18.38 -15.18 -34.45
C LEU A 329 -17.44 -15.27 -33.25
N ARG A 330 -17.95 -15.62 -32.07
CA ARG A 330 -17.14 -15.82 -30.88
C ARG A 330 -16.01 -16.82 -31.13
N GLN A 331 -16.35 -18.03 -31.62
CA GLN A 331 -15.34 -19.07 -31.87
C GLN A 331 -14.28 -18.65 -32.88
N THR A 332 -14.67 -17.93 -33.93
CA THR A 332 -13.76 -17.48 -34.98
C THR A 332 -12.82 -16.40 -34.45
N ILE A 333 -13.36 -15.34 -33.84
CA ILE A 333 -12.60 -14.19 -33.36
C ILE A 333 -11.68 -14.58 -32.20
N GLU A 334 -12.15 -15.38 -31.26
CA GLU A 334 -11.31 -15.88 -30.14
C GLU A 334 -10.15 -16.73 -30.64
N LYS A 335 -10.36 -17.53 -31.67
CA LYS A 335 -9.29 -18.32 -32.31
C LYS A 335 -8.28 -17.45 -33.04
N GLU A 336 -8.73 -16.43 -33.76
CA GLU A 336 -7.87 -15.46 -34.43
C GLU A 336 -7.02 -14.67 -33.43
N ALA A 337 -7.64 -14.18 -32.35
CA ALA A 337 -6.95 -13.50 -31.26
C ALA A 337 -5.86 -14.37 -30.60
N GLN A 338 -6.10 -15.67 -30.42
CA GLN A 338 -5.13 -16.60 -29.84
C GLN A 338 -3.94 -16.89 -30.74
N THR A 339 -4.16 -16.95 -32.06
CA THR A 339 -3.14 -17.41 -33.02
C THR A 339 -2.26 -16.31 -33.58
N GLY A 340 -2.62 -15.04 -33.39
CA GLY A 340 -1.80 -13.87 -33.80
C GLY A 340 -1.48 -13.86 -35.31
N ARG A 341 -2.39 -14.31 -36.21
CA ARG A 341 -2.14 -14.34 -37.64
C ARG A 341 -1.99 -12.91 -38.20
N ASP A 342 -1.11 -12.74 -39.16
CA ASP A 342 -0.54 -11.51 -39.78
C ASP A 342 -1.52 -10.42 -40.25
N GLU A 343 -2.83 -10.63 -40.20
CA GLU A 343 -3.83 -9.60 -40.52
C GLU A 343 -4.44 -8.95 -39.26
N THR A 344 -4.08 -9.46 -38.07
CA THR A 344 -4.55 -8.93 -36.79
C THR A 344 -3.59 -7.85 -36.32
N LYS A 345 -3.93 -6.58 -36.55
CA LYS A 345 -3.23 -5.47 -35.86
C LYS A 345 -3.60 -5.56 -34.38
N ILE A 346 -2.73 -6.15 -33.58
CA ILE A 346 -2.81 -6.05 -32.14
C ILE A 346 -2.34 -4.65 -31.78
N GLU A 347 -3.27 -3.70 -31.69
CA GLU A 347 -3.03 -2.42 -31.04
C GLU A 347 -3.08 -2.69 -29.54
N ARG A 348 -1.91 -2.80 -28.91
CA ARG A 348 -1.81 -2.85 -27.45
C ARG A 348 -2.19 -1.48 -26.92
N ARG A 349 -3.20 -1.39 -26.10
CA ARG A 349 -3.37 -0.28 -25.16
C ARG A 349 -2.50 -0.61 -23.96
N ASP A 350 -1.41 0.13 -23.79
CA ASP A 350 -0.68 0.14 -22.54
C ASP A 350 -1.64 0.73 -21.49
N GLU A 351 -1.80 0.03 -20.36
CA GLU A 351 -2.55 0.50 -19.19
C GLU A 351 -1.75 1.59 -18.46
N ASP A 352 -1.56 2.77 -19.11
CA ASP A 352 -1.05 3.98 -18.49
C ASP A 352 -1.89 5.16 -19.04
N ASP A 353 -3.06 5.40 -18.40
CA ASP A 353 -3.71 6.73 -18.26
C ASP A 353 -4.70 6.69 -17.08
#